data_7e25cd975e5c66098b60668f0644cf32
#
_entry.id   7e25cd975e5c66098b60668f0644cf32
#
_cell.length_a   1.000
_cell.length_b   1.000
_cell.length_c   1.000
_cell.angle_alpha   90.00
_cell.angle_beta   90.00
_cell.angle_gamma   90.00
#
_symmetry.space_group_name_H-M   'P 1'
#
loop_
_entity.id
_entity.type
_entity.pdbx_description
1 polymer ?
#
loop_
_entity_poly.entity_id
_entity_poly.type
_entity_poly.pdbx_seq_one_letter_code
_entity_poly.pdbx_strand_id
1 'polypeptide(L)'
;MPYAAYETTHQLRDKDIVVMGSDGLFDNLYTADILECLLPQYSGTYSTSTVTGLLRDVQAAATCIASRSEEKSNQTSYLSPFARGAMEAGVPFRGGKPDDITVIVAQVDFKYQ
;
A
#
# COMPACT_ATOMS: atom_id res chain seq x y z
N MET A 1 -5.83 28.67 -6.19
CA MET A 1 -5.94 28.03 -4.88
C MET A 1 -4.62 27.41 -4.46
N PRO A 2 -4.10 27.82 -3.35
CA PRO A 2 -2.87 27.19 -2.88
C PRO A 2 -3.16 25.77 -2.42
N TYR A 3 -2.38 24.84 -2.88
CA TYR A 3 -2.42 23.47 -2.41
C TYR A 3 -1.36 23.28 -1.35
N ALA A 4 -1.75 22.72 -0.23
CA ALA A 4 -0.78 22.25 0.74
C ALA A 4 -0.18 20.95 0.20
N ALA A 5 1.05 21.01 -0.24
CA ALA A 5 1.80 19.82 -0.61
C ALA A 5 2.65 19.41 0.57
N TYR A 6 2.57 18.15 0.96
CA TYR A 6 3.43 17.59 1.97
C TYR A 6 4.63 16.95 1.29
N GLU A 7 5.80 17.44 1.61
CA GLU A 7 7.05 16.84 1.14
C GLU A 7 7.76 16.18 2.30
N THR A 8 8.12 14.93 2.10
CA THR A 8 8.97 14.19 3.03
C THR A 8 10.11 13.57 2.26
N THR A 9 11.26 13.47 2.91
CA THR A 9 12.41 12.79 2.34
C THR A 9 12.65 11.51 3.12
N HIS A 10 12.80 10.42 2.39
CA HIS A 10 13.03 9.12 2.96
C HIS A 10 14.31 8.55 2.38
N GLN A 11 15.24 8.17 3.24
CA GLN A 11 16.48 7.55 2.80
C GLN A 11 16.22 6.08 2.49
N LEU A 12 16.40 5.70 1.23
CA LEU A 12 16.20 4.33 0.78
C LEU A 12 17.41 3.48 1.12
N ARG A 13 17.15 2.24 1.50
CA ARG A 13 18.13 1.20 1.70
C ARG A 13 18.04 0.18 0.58
N ASP A 14 19.12 -0.54 0.36
CA ASP A 14 19.12 -1.64 -0.59
C ASP A 14 18.03 -2.65 -0.22
N LYS A 15 17.30 -3.13 -1.23
CA LYS A 15 16.18 -4.07 -1.11
C LYS A 15 14.92 -3.52 -0.45
N ASP A 16 14.85 -2.25 -0.14
CA ASP A 16 13.60 -1.64 0.31
C ASP A 16 12.51 -1.83 -0.74
N ILE A 17 11.30 -2.05 -0.25
CA ILE A 17 10.12 -2.17 -1.10
C ILE A 17 9.33 -0.88 -0.99
N VAL A 18 9.06 -0.26 -2.13
CA VAL A 18 8.29 0.97 -2.20
C VAL A 18 6.94 0.66 -2.84
N VAL A 19 5.88 1.04 -2.16
CA VAL A 19 4.52 0.94 -2.69
C VAL A 19 3.98 2.36 -2.83
N MET A 20 3.62 2.73 -4.04
CA MET A 20 2.97 4.01 -4.32
C MET A 20 1.57 3.73 -4.83
N GLY A 21 0.66 4.59 -4.49
CA GLY A 21 -0.72 4.41 -4.92
C GLY A 21 -1.53 5.67 -4.83
N SER A 22 -2.68 5.62 -5.49
CA SER A 22 -3.70 6.66 -5.39
C SER A 22 -4.49 6.52 -4.07
N ASP A 23 -5.38 7.47 -3.82
CA ASP A 23 -6.28 7.41 -2.66
C ASP A 23 -7.11 6.13 -2.65
N GLY A 24 -7.46 5.62 -3.84
CA GLY A 24 -8.20 4.36 -3.96
C GLY A 24 -7.50 3.18 -3.31
N LEU A 25 -6.18 3.19 -3.23
CA LEU A 25 -5.43 2.19 -2.48
C LEU A 25 -5.51 2.46 -0.98
N PHE A 26 -5.07 3.63 -0.53
CA PHE A 26 -4.84 3.89 0.88
C PHE A 26 -6.11 4.18 1.68
N ASP A 27 -7.19 4.59 1.00
CA ASP A 27 -8.50 4.73 1.63
C ASP A 27 -9.15 3.37 1.92
N ASN A 28 -8.70 2.29 1.25
CA ASN A 28 -9.35 0.99 1.32
C ASN A 28 -8.50 -0.12 1.92
N LEU A 29 -7.18 0.00 1.93
CA LEU A 29 -6.30 -1.04 2.47
C LEU A 29 -5.44 -0.53 3.63
N TYR A 30 -5.31 -1.37 4.63
CA TYR A 30 -4.34 -1.21 5.70
C TYR A 30 -2.98 -1.77 5.27
N THR A 31 -1.93 -1.39 5.99
CA THR A 31 -0.58 -1.92 5.74
C THR A 31 -0.53 -3.44 5.77
N ALA A 32 -1.27 -4.06 6.69
CA ALA A 32 -1.33 -5.53 6.77
C ALA A 32 -1.85 -6.17 5.48
N ASP A 33 -2.84 -5.55 4.85
CA ASP A 33 -3.40 -6.05 3.57
C ASP A 33 -2.36 -5.99 2.46
N ILE A 34 -1.59 -4.90 2.42
CA ILE A 34 -0.53 -4.73 1.44
C ILE A 34 0.56 -5.78 1.63
N LEU A 35 0.96 -6.01 2.88
CA LEU A 35 1.95 -7.03 3.22
C LEU A 35 1.50 -8.43 2.81
N GLU A 36 0.23 -8.76 2.94
CA GLU A 36 -0.31 -10.05 2.50
C GLU A 36 -0.13 -10.27 0.99
N CYS A 37 -0.10 -9.21 0.21
CA CYS A 37 0.17 -9.28 -1.22
C CYS A 37 1.65 -9.38 -1.54
N LEU A 38 2.50 -8.78 -0.72
CA LEU A 38 3.95 -8.76 -0.94
C LEU A 38 4.63 -10.05 -0.50
N LEU A 39 4.25 -10.59 0.65
CA LEU A 39 4.91 -11.73 1.26
C LEU A 39 4.97 -12.98 0.37
N PRO A 40 3.92 -13.35 -0.38
CA PRO A 40 4.00 -14.50 -1.27
C PRO A 40 5.05 -14.36 -2.38
N GLN A 41 5.40 -13.12 -2.74
CA GLN A 41 6.40 -12.84 -3.76
C GLN A 41 7.81 -12.65 -3.18
N TYR A 42 7.93 -12.62 -1.87
CA TYR A 42 9.19 -12.36 -1.21
C TYR A 42 10.02 -13.63 -1.11
N SER A 43 11.25 -13.58 -1.61
CA SER A 43 12.21 -14.66 -1.46
C SER A 43 13.25 -14.27 -0.43
N GLY A 44 13.44 -15.06 0.60
CA GLY A 44 14.41 -14.80 1.64
C GLY A 44 13.78 -14.77 3.02
N THR A 45 14.55 -14.33 3.99
CA THR A 45 14.11 -14.26 5.38
C THR A 45 13.59 -12.87 5.69
N TYR A 46 12.35 -12.82 6.15
CA TYR A 46 11.76 -11.58 6.62
C TYR A 46 12.05 -11.38 8.10
N SER A 47 12.51 -10.18 8.44
CA SER A 47 12.63 -9.76 9.83
C SER A 47 12.19 -8.30 9.94
N THR A 48 11.86 -7.88 11.16
CA THR A 48 11.42 -6.50 11.41
C THR A 48 12.54 -5.47 11.23
N SER A 49 13.78 -5.91 11.22
CA SER A 49 14.94 -5.02 11.16
C SER A 49 15.61 -4.96 9.80
N THR A 50 15.45 -6.01 8.97
CA THR A 50 16.11 -6.07 7.67
C THR A 50 15.26 -6.76 6.62
N VAL A 51 15.28 -6.21 5.42
CA VAL A 51 14.76 -6.84 4.22
C VAL A 51 15.96 -7.35 3.43
N THR A 52 16.09 -8.68 3.29
CA THR A 52 17.26 -9.27 2.65
C THR A 52 16.95 -10.00 1.35
N GLY A 53 15.68 -10.21 1.04
CA GLY A 53 15.27 -10.94 -0.14
C GLY A 53 14.74 -10.04 -1.25
N LEU A 54 14.52 -10.65 -2.40
CA LEU A 54 13.96 -10.00 -3.57
C LEU A 54 12.50 -10.38 -3.74
N LEU A 55 11.71 -9.45 -4.29
CA LEU A 55 10.39 -9.78 -4.81
C LEU A 55 10.57 -10.54 -6.13
N ARG A 56 9.98 -11.73 -6.22
CA ARG A 56 10.07 -12.57 -7.41
C ARG A 56 9.27 -11.99 -8.58
N ASP A 57 8.09 -11.46 -8.27
CA ASP A 57 7.18 -10.91 -9.27
C ASP A 57 6.50 -9.67 -8.72
N VAL A 58 7.10 -8.52 -9.01
CA VAL A 58 6.57 -7.23 -8.55
C VAL A 58 5.21 -6.93 -9.20
N GLN A 59 5.00 -7.38 -10.43
CA GLN A 59 3.72 -7.18 -11.11
C GLN A 59 2.60 -7.98 -10.43
N ALA A 60 2.87 -9.21 -10.03
CA ALA A 60 1.88 -10.01 -9.30
C ALA A 60 1.52 -9.36 -7.96
N ALA A 61 2.49 -8.80 -7.27
CA ALA A 61 2.25 -8.07 -6.02
C ALA A 61 1.37 -6.85 -6.27
N ALA A 62 1.68 -6.05 -7.29
CA ALA A 62 0.90 -4.87 -7.64
C ALA A 62 -0.54 -5.23 -8.04
N THR A 63 -0.71 -6.28 -8.83
CA THR A 63 -2.03 -6.78 -9.24
C THR A 63 -2.84 -7.24 -8.04
N CYS A 64 -2.21 -7.96 -7.11
CA CYS A 64 -2.86 -8.39 -5.87
C CYS A 64 -3.36 -7.19 -5.06
N ILE A 65 -2.52 -6.18 -4.89
CA ILE A 65 -2.87 -4.97 -4.13
C ILE A 65 -4.03 -4.24 -4.80
N ALA A 66 -3.97 -4.04 -6.11
CA ALA A 66 -5.01 -3.35 -6.86
C ALA A 66 -6.36 -4.10 -6.80
N SER A 67 -6.33 -5.42 -6.98
CA SER A 67 -7.53 -6.25 -6.91
C SER A 67 -8.15 -6.24 -5.52
N ARG A 68 -7.32 -6.30 -4.49
CA ARG A 68 -7.78 -6.26 -3.10
C ARG A 68 -8.37 -4.90 -2.74
N SER A 69 -7.77 -3.82 -3.24
CA SER A 69 -8.31 -2.46 -3.07
C SER A 69 -9.69 -2.32 -3.68
N GLU A 70 -9.86 -2.83 -4.89
CA GLU A 70 -11.15 -2.80 -5.57
C GLU A 70 -12.20 -3.61 -4.83
N GLU A 71 -11.86 -4.82 -4.40
CA GLU A 71 -12.77 -5.67 -3.62
C GLU A 71 -13.23 -4.96 -2.35
N LYS A 72 -12.30 -4.40 -1.58
CA LYS A 72 -12.61 -3.72 -0.33
C LYS A 72 -13.39 -2.43 -0.54
N SER A 73 -13.12 -1.71 -1.63
CA SER A 73 -13.81 -0.46 -1.94
C SER A 73 -15.31 -0.67 -2.13
N ASN A 74 -15.72 -1.86 -2.53
CA ASN A 74 -17.11 -2.19 -2.80
C ASN A 74 -17.82 -2.87 -1.62
N GLN A 75 -17.13 -3.10 -0.50
CA GLN A 75 -17.74 -3.70 0.68
C GLN A 75 -18.42 -2.63 1.53
N THR A 76 -19.71 -2.79 1.77
CA THR A 76 -20.54 -1.77 2.44
C THR A 76 -20.43 -1.78 3.95
N SER A 77 -19.93 -2.87 4.54
CA SER A 77 -19.80 -3.02 6.00
C SER A 77 -18.36 -3.07 6.49
N TYR A 78 -17.43 -2.97 5.58
CA TYR A 78 -15.99 -3.00 5.89
C TYR A 78 -15.57 -1.71 6.59
N LEU A 79 -14.80 -1.81 7.67
CA LEU A 79 -14.19 -0.65 8.31
C LEU A 79 -12.88 -0.31 7.58
N SER A 80 -13.00 0.43 6.49
CA SER A 80 -11.85 0.88 5.71
C SER A 80 -11.02 1.93 6.46
N PRO A 81 -9.77 2.16 6.09
CA PRO A 81 -9.00 3.28 6.63
C PRO A 81 -9.73 4.62 6.48
N PHE A 82 -10.42 4.82 5.36
CA PHE A 82 -11.21 6.04 5.15
C PHE A 82 -12.37 6.14 6.15
N ALA A 83 -13.12 5.04 6.31
CA ALA A 83 -14.24 5.01 7.26
C ALA A 83 -13.77 5.25 8.70
N ARG A 84 -12.62 4.69 9.06
CA ARG A 84 -12.04 4.88 10.37
C ARG A 84 -11.64 6.34 10.61
N GLY A 85 -11.01 6.97 9.62
CA GLY A 85 -10.66 8.39 9.69
C GLY A 85 -11.91 9.28 9.78
N ALA A 86 -12.94 8.95 9.02
CA ALA A 86 -14.23 9.67 9.08
C ALA A 86 -14.86 9.55 10.48
N MET A 87 -14.84 8.36 11.07
CA MET A 87 -15.35 8.11 12.40
C MET A 87 -14.60 8.94 13.43
N GLU A 88 -13.28 8.99 13.35
CA GLU A 88 -12.45 9.81 14.23
C GLU A 88 -12.76 11.31 14.10
N ALA A 89 -13.16 11.75 12.91
CA ALA A 89 -13.58 13.12 12.65
C ALA A 89 -15.05 13.39 12.95
N GLY A 90 -15.78 12.42 13.46
CA GLY A 90 -17.20 12.55 13.80
C GLY A 90 -18.14 12.49 12.58
N VAL A 91 -17.64 12.00 11.45
CA VAL A 91 -18.44 11.86 10.23
C VAL A 91 -18.92 10.41 10.10
N PRO A 92 -20.24 10.16 10.02
CA PRO A 92 -20.75 8.80 9.87
C PRO A 92 -20.54 8.29 8.45
N PHE A 93 -19.48 7.54 8.26
CA PHE A 93 -19.21 6.84 7.01
C PHE A 93 -18.91 5.38 7.32
N ARG A 94 -19.45 4.49 6.51
CA ARG A 94 -19.27 3.05 6.67
C ARG A 94 -18.90 2.42 5.33
N GLY A 95 -18.03 1.40 5.38
CA GLY A 95 -17.67 0.64 4.21
C GLY A 95 -16.43 1.16 3.51
N GLY A 96 -16.15 0.54 2.36
CA GLY A 96 -15.09 0.97 1.47
C GLY A 96 -15.47 2.24 0.72
N LYS A 97 -14.47 2.89 0.16
CA LYS A 97 -14.67 4.10 -0.64
C LYS A 97 -14.26 3.83 -2.08
N PRO A 98 -15.22 3.62 -2.99
CA PRO A 98 -14.91 3.43 -4.41
C PRO A 98 -14.20 4.65 -4.99
N ASP A 99 -13.11 4.39 -5.71
CA ASP A 99 -12.31 5.42 -6.36
C ASP A 99 -11.43 4.76 -7.42
N ASP A 100 -10.77 5.56 -8.24
CA ASP A 100 -9.76 5.08 -9.17
C ASP A 100 -8.57 4.54 -8.39
N ILE A 101 -8.07 3.40 -8.81
CA ILE A 101 -6.98 2.70 -8.14
C ILE A 101 -5.77 2.63 -9.05
N THR A 102 -4.67 3.20 -8.61
CA THR A 102 -3.37 3.06 -9.23
C THR A 102 -2.40 2.53 -8.21
N VAL A 103 -1.63 1.51 -8.57
CA VAL A 103 -0.65 0.88 -7.69
C VAL A 103 0.66 0.68 -8.44
N ILE A 104 1.74 1.11 -7.82
CA ILE A 104 3.10 0.88 -8.30
C ILE A 104 3.89 0.22 -7.19
N VAL A 105 4.49 -0.92 -7.48
CA VAL A 105 5.39 -1.61 -6.58
C VAL A 105 6.78 -1.61 -7.18
N ALA A 106 7.76 -1.19 -6.40
CA ALA A 106 9.16 -1.18 -6.80
C ALA A 106 10.02 -1.73 -5.68
N GLN A 107 11.12 -2.34 -6.03
CA GLN A 107 12.14 -2.73 -5.07
C GLN A 107 13.44 -2.02 -5.39
N VAL A 108 14.06 -1.46 -4.37
CA VAL A 108 15.34 -0.77 -4.50
C VAL A 108 16.45 -1.80 -4.65
N ASP A 109 17.28 -1.61 -5.64
CA ASP A 109 18.43 -2.48 -5.89
C ASP A 109 19.65 -1.60 -6.13
N PHE A 110 20.49 -1.47 -5.12
CA PHE A 110 21.70 -0.65 -5.22
C PHE A 110 22.71 -1.36 -6.12
N LYS A 111 23.21 -0.62 -7.09
CA LYS A 111 24.30 -1.08 -7.95
C LYS A 111 25.61 -0.57 -7.38
N TYR A 112 26.47 -1.49 -7.00
CA TYR A 112 27.81 -1.17 -6.53
C TYR A 112 28.79 -1.30 -7.69
N GLN A 113 29.67 -0.33 -7.79
CA GLN A 113 30.72 -0.37 -8.81
C GLN A 113 32.05 -0.71 -8.17
#